data_87cde1d047bd1fae51b68169d1fedcf4
#
_entry.id   87cde1d047bd1fae51b68169d1fedcf4
#
_cell.length_a   1.000
_cell.length_b   1.000
_cell.length_c   1.000
_cell.angle_alpha   90.00
_cell.angle_beta   90.00
_cell.angle_gamma   90.00
#
_symmetry.space_group_name_H-M   'P 1'
#
loop_
_entity.id
_entity.type
_entity.pdbx_description
1 polymer ?
#
loop_
_entity_poly.entity_id
_entity_poly.type
_entity_poly.pdbx_seq_one_letter_code
_entity_poly.pdbx_strand_id
1 'polypeptide(L)'
;MPVRRRVSRDPPLFLFCLVAVICLRRLGAASAVSQPAASLTPPVFPSLLLSAIPVPETISAITDRVLPEITAWKSRMLDPVYAICWLDAIHYKVKDDKGRAVTRAIYNVLGINKSGHKDLLGMYISESEGANFWLDVMTDLQNRGVRDILICCVDGLKGFPDAIQSVFPETSVQLCVVHQIRNSIKYVGSKHQKEFLKDLKTVYGAVSKDSALAQLDMVDEKWGEMYPIVIKSWRDNWERLTEYFQYTPAIRKLIYTTNTVEGYHRQVRKVTKNKGVFPSDTALEKLVYLAYRDISEKWTMPLSNWALISQQLAIKFGDRFKIM
;
A
#
# COMPACT_ATOMS: atom_id res chain seq x y z
N MET A 1 -35.64 22.02 28.22
CA MET A 1 -34.26 21.79 27.77
C MET A 1 -33.71 20.65 28.59
N PRO A 2 -33.45 19.47 28.00
CA PRO A 2 -32.77 18.39 28.70
C PRO A 2 -31.26 18.37 28.35
N VAL A 3 -30.46 18.31 29.40
CA VAL A 3 -29.01 18.20 29.41
C VAL A 3 -28.58 16.85 28.82
N ARG A 4 -27.88 16.83 27.68
CA ARG A 4 -27.24 15.62 27.13
C ARG A 4 -25.96 15.29 27.91
N ARG A 5 -26.00 14.20 28.67
CA ARG A 5 -24.80 13.58 29.24
C ARG A 5 -23.93 13.01 28.11
N ARG A 6 -22.67 13.44 28.04
CA ARG A 6 -21.62 12.78 27.23
C ARG A 6 -21.28 11.44 27.88
N VAL A 7 -21.57 10.36 27.18
CA VAL A 7 -21.07 9.04 27.52
C VAL A 7 -19.63 8.96 26.96
N SER A 8 -18.68 8.86 27.88
CA SER A 8 -17.29 8.50 27.58
C SER A 8 -17.28 7.08 26.97
N ARG A 9 -16.87 6.94 25.72
CA ARG A 9 -16.64 5.64 25.09
C ARG A 9 -15.16 5.28 25.30
N ASP A 10 -14.89 4.51 26.31
CA ASP A 10 -13.62 3.80 26.42
C ASP A 10 -13.51 2.77 25.29
N PRO A 11 -12.31 2.57 24.67
CA PRO A 11 -12.16 1.60 23.58
C PRO A 11 -12.33 0.19 24.13
N PRO A 12 -12.98 -0.71 23.36
CA PRO A 12 -13.30 -2.06 23.82
C PRO A 12 -12.02 -2.88 24.05
N LEU A 13 -11.92 -3.49 25.22
CA LEU A 13 -10.87 -4.42 25.67
C LEU A 13 -10.50 -5.55 24.68
N PHE A 14 -11.32 -5.79 23.69
CA PHE A 14 -11.16 -6.88 22.71
C PHE A 14 -9.94 -6.73 21.80
N LEU A 15 -9.48 -5.50 21.53
CA LEU A 15 -8.34 -5.28 20.61
C LEU A 15 -7.00 -5.46 21.31
N PHE A 16 -6.94 -5.21 22.62
CA PHE A 16 -5.75 -5.46 23.44
C PHE A 16 -5.45 -6.96 23.56
N CYS A 17 -6.49 -7.81 23.62
CA CYS A 17 -6.33 -9.26 23.63
C CYS A 17 -5.80 -9.80 22.30
N LEU A 18 -6.14 -9.20 21.14
CA LEU A 18 -5.73 -9.75 19.85
C LEU A 18 -4.23 -9.57 19.59
N VAL A 19 -3.65 -8.43 19.96
CA VAL A 19 -2.20 -8.18 19.82
C VAL A 19 -1.41 -9.04 20.81
N ALA A 20 -1.90 -9.17 22.04
CA ALA A 20 -1.27 -10.04 23.05
C ALA A 20 -1.38 -11.54 22.69
N VAL A 21 -2.49 -11.99 22.13
CA VAL A 21 -2.68 -13.39 21.71
C VAL A 21 -1.82 -13.75 20.49
N ILE A 22 -1.62 -12.83 19.55
CA ILE A 22 -0.72 -13.05 18.39
C ILE A 22 0.74 -13.17 18.85
N CYS A 23 1.17 -12.33 19.81
CA CYS A 23 2.53 -12.40 20.38
C CYS A 23 2.73 -13.65 21.26
N LEU A 24 1.74 -14.05 22.05
CA LEU A 24 1.87 -15.19 22.99
C LEU A 24 1.77 -16.56 22.30
N ARG A 25 1.05 -16.70 21.19
CA ARG A 25 0.98 -17.98 20.46
C ARG A 25 2.28 -18.39 19.80
N ARG A 26 3.21 -17.47 19.55
CA ARG A 26 4.51 -17.80 18.91
C ARG A 26 5.68 -17.92 19.87
N LEU A 27 5.54 -17.49 21.12
CA LEU A 27 6.58 -17.69 22.15
C LEU A 27 6.46 -19.07 22.85
N GLY A 28 5.40 -19.84 22.59
CA GLY A 28 5.10 -21.12 23.26
C GLY A 28 5.33 -22.39 22.43
N ALA A 29 5.93 -22.33 21.25
CA ALA A 29 6.17 -23.51 20.41
C ALA A 29 7.57 -24.10 20.60
N ALA A 30 7.88 -24.52 21.83
CA ALA A 30 8.99 -25.44 22.08
C ALA A 30 8.59 -26.41 23.21
N SER A 31 8.55 -27.71 22.84
CA SER A 31 8.44 -28.90 23.69
C SER A 31 7.13 -29.13 24.46
N ALA A 32 6.27 -29.99 23.90
CA ALA A 32 5.33 -30.81 24.68
C ALA A 32 5.73 -32.28 24.50
N VAL A 33 6.33 -32.83 25.55
CA VAL A 33 6.49 -34.26 25.76
C VAL A 33 5.21 -34.79 26.34
N SER A 34 4.72 -35.91 25.80
CA SER A 34 3.55 -36.65 26.17
C SER A 34 3.65 -37.25 27.57
N GLN A 35 2.61 -37.10 28.42
CA GLN A 35 2.34 -38.01 29.54
C GLN A 35 0.82 -38.26 29.72
N PRO A 36 0.43 -39.40 30.30
CA PRO A 36 -0.91 -39.98 30.17
C PRO A 36 -1.92 -39.49 31.21
N ALA A 37 -3.19 -39.73 30.90
CA ALA A 37 -4.36 -39.34 31.65
C ALA A 37 -4.46 -39.94 33.06
N ALA A 38 -4.77 -39.10 34.05
CA ALA A 38 -5.36 -39.50 35.33
C ALA A 38 -6.24 -38.42 35.95
N SER A 39 -7.46 -38.83 36.33
CA SER A 39 -8.41 -38.27 37.33
C SER A 39 -8.91 -36.82 37.21
N LEU A 40 -10.24 -36.78 37.00
CA LEU A 40 -11.12 -35.59 37.04
C LEU A 40 -11.28 -35.07 38.48
N THR A 41 -10.68 -33.91 38.75
CA THR A 41 -11.13 -32.94 39.74
C THR A 41 -11.24 -31.57 39.06
N PRO A 42 -12.30 -30.75 39.33
CA PRO A 42 -12.42 -29.47 38.70
C PRO A 42 -11.27 -28.54 39.16
N PRO A 43 -10.59 -27.81 38.25
CA PRO A 43 -9.54 -26.92 38.64
C PRO A 43 -10.12 -25.75 39.45
N VAL A 44 -9.68 -25.61 40.67
CA VAL A 44 -9.80 -24.38 41.46
C VAL A 44 -8.93 -23.33 40.73
N PHE A 45 -9.55 -22.39 40.04
CA PHE A 45 -8.84 -21.27 39.45
C PHE A 45 -8.23 -20.42 40.56
N PRO A 46 -6.90 -20.27 40.63
CA PRO A 46 -6.33 -19.34 41.58
C PRO A 46 -6.71 -17.92 41.15
N SER A 47 -7.26 -17.16 42.09
CA SER A 47 -7.63 -15.73 41.98
C SER A 47 -6.45 -14.78 41.68
N LEU A 48 -5.31 -15.31 41.27
CA LEU A 48 -4.07 -14.57 40.96
C LEU A 48 -3.89 -14.18 39.51
N LEU A 49 -4.85 -14.45 38.60
CA LEU A 49 -4.71 -14.13 37.19
C LEU A 49 -5.30 -12.76 36.76
N LEU A 50 -5.83 -11.97 37.72
CA LEU A 50 -6.40 -10.64 37.42
C LEU A 50 -5.40 -9.49 37.53
N SER A 51 -4.13 -9.71 37.88
CA SER A 51 -3.14 -8.65 38.08
C SER A 51 -2.18 -8.40 36.92
N ALA A 52 -2.34 -9.07 35.78
CA ALA A 52 -1.46 -8.89 34.61
C ALA A 52 -2.20 -8.30 33.41
N ILE A 53 -2.92 -7.17 33.60
CA ILE A 53 -3.20 -6.29 32.47
C ILE A 53 -1.85 -5.64 32.14
N PRO A 54 -1.23 -5.91 30.99
CA PRO A 54 0.05 -5.31 30.69
C PRO A 54 -0.12 -3.79 30.62
N VAL A 55 0.63 -3.10 31.48
CA VAL A 55 0.70 -1.63 31.43
C VAL A 55 1.23 -1.17 30.05
N PRO A 56 0.88 0.04 29.60
CA PRO A 56 1.30 0.54 28.28
C PRO A 56 2.80 0.44 28.01
N GLU A 57 3.64 0.63 29.02
CA GLU A 57 5.09 0.46 28.93
C GLU A 57 5.50 -0.99 28.63
N THR A 58 4.82 -1.98 29.24
CA THR A 58 5.08 -3.41 28.98
C THR A 58 4.71 -3.77 27.54
N ILE A 59 3.60 -3.23 27.02
CA ILE A 59 3.19 -3.46 25.63
C ILE A 59 4.22 -2.83 24.68
N SER A 60 4.68 -1.62 24.97
CA SER A 60 5.73 -0.97 24.17
C SER A 60 7.01 -1.81 24.17
N ALA A 61 7.50 -2.22 25.32
CA ALA A 61 8.71 -3.04 25.45
C ALA A 61 8.60 -4.39 24.72
N ILE A 62 7.43 -5.05 24.76
CA ILE A 62 7.21 -6.29 24.00
C ILE A 62 7.24 -6.03 22.49
N THR A 63 6.62 -4.92 22.04
CA THR A 63 6.62 -4.58 20.61
C THR A 63 7.97 -4.03 20.14
N ASP A 64 8.82 -3.51 21.03
CA ASP A 64 10.18 -3.04 20.68
C ASP A 64 11.10 -4.18 20.28
N ARG A 65 10.81 -5.42 20.71
CA ARG A 65 11.54 -6.63 20.26
C ARG A 65 11.44 -6.86 18.74
N VAL A 66 10.50 -6.26 18.06
CA VAL A 66 10.37 -6.36 16.61
C VAL A 66 11.30 -5.36 15.86
N LEU A 67 11.86 -4.37 16.53
CA LEU A 67 12.71 -3.35 15.87
C LEU A 67 13.94 -3.93 15.16
N PRO A 68 14.70 -4.90 15.72
CA PRO A 68 15.78 -5.55 15.00
C PRO A 68 15.30 -6.28 13.73
N GLU A 69 14.11 -6.91 13.78
CA GLU A 69 13.51 -7.56 12.60
C GLU A 69 13.14 -6.52 11.52
N ILE A 70 12.58 -5.39 11.91
CA ILE A 70 12.27 -4.29 10.98
C ILE A 70 13.55 -3.78 10.32
N THR A 71 14.61 -3.57 11.10
CA THR A 71 15.90 -3.11 10.59
C THR A 71 16.48 -4.10 9.59
N ALA A 72 16.52 -5.38 9.95
CA ALA A 72 17.00 -6.45 9.06
C ALA A 72 16.15 -6.56 7.80
N TRP A 73 14.81 -6.45 7.92
CA TRP A 73 13.91 -6.46 6.78
C TRP A 73 14.11 -5.25 5.84
N LYS A 74 14.31 -4.06 6.39
CA LYS A 74 14.58 -2.83 5.61
C LYS A 74 15.91 -2.90 4.86
N SER A 75 16.91 -3.55 5.43
CA SER A 75 18.26 -3.66 4.82
C SER A 75 18.46 -4.92 3.98
N ARG A 76 17.46 -5.81 3.89
CA ARG A 76 17.55 -7.04 3.12
C ARG A 76 17.80 -6.79 1.65
N MET A 77 18.57 -7.68 1.02
CA MET A 77 18.73 -7.68 -0.43
C MET A 77 17.39 -7.97 -1.11
N LEU A 78 17.17 -7.33 -2.23
CA LEU A 78 15.97 -7.47 -3.07
C LEU A 78 16.31 -8.24 -4.35
N ASP A 79 15.28 -8.73 -5.03
CA ASP A 79 15.46 -9.34 -6.35
C ASP A 79 15.98 -8.28 -7.35
N PRO A 80 16.87 -8.68 -8.28
CA PRO A 80 17.45 -7.71 -9.21
C PRO A 80 16.45 -7.13 -10.22
N VAL A 81 15.33 -7.82 -10.48
CA VAL A 81 14.31 -7.38 -11.44
C VAL A 81 12.91 -7.55 -10.87
N TYR A 82 12.13 -6.49 -10.93
CA TYR A 82 10.70 -6.51 -10.64
C TYR A 82 9.89 -6.21 -11.89
N ALA A 83 8.91 -7.06 -12.18
CA ALA A 83 8.07 -6.91 -13.36
C ALA A 83 7.12 -5.72 -13.26
N ILE A 84 6.49 -5.54 -12.10
CA ILE A 84 5.58 -4.42 -11.82
C ILE A 84 5.83 -3.97 -10.38
N CYS A 85 5.94 -2.66 -10.16
CA CYS A 85 5.94 -2.05 -8.84
C CYS A 85 4.77 -1.07 -8.71
N TRP A 86 4.18 -1.00 -7.53
CA TRP A 86 3.20 0.02 -7.15
C TRP A 86 3.73 0.77 -5.94
N LEU A 87 3.64 2.10 -6.01
CA LEU A 87 3.93 2.97 -4.88
C LEU A 87 2.67 3.75 -4.54
N ASP A 88 2.24 3.61 -3.30
CA ASP A 88 1.03 4.26 -2.80
C ASP A 88 1.14 4.48 -1.30
N ALA A 89 0.44 5.47 -0.78
CA ALA A 89 0.52 5.91 0.61
C ALA A 89 -0.74 5.61 1.42
N ILE A 90 -0.52 5.37 2.71
CA ILE A 90 -1.57 5.42 3.72
C ILE A 90 -1.26 6.56 4.69
N HIS A 91 -2.24 7.42 4.91
CA HIS A 91 -2.09 8.55 5.83
C HIS A 91 -2.61 8.20 7.22
N TYR A 92 -1.84 8.61 8.24
CA TYR A 92 -2.14 8.41 9.65
C TYR A 92 -1.94 9.70 10.44
N LYS A 93 -2.61 9.80 11.60
CA LYS A 93 -2.31 10.82 12.60
C LYS A 93 -1.28 10.27 13.58
N VAL A 94 -0.19 11.01 13.76
CA VAL A 94 0.92 10.66 14.65
C VAL A 94 1.24 11.87 15.50
N LYS A 95 1.66 11.68 16.75
CA LYS A 95 2.15 12.76 17.59
C LYS A 95 3.58 13.13 17.17
N ASP A 96 3.81 14.43 16.97
CA ASP A 96 5.15 15.00 16.78
C ASP A 96 5.89 15.08 18.14
N ASP A 97 7.15 15.51 18.11
CA ASP A 97 7.99 15.69 19.30
C ASP A 97 7.41 16.70 20.31
N LYS A 98 6.49 17.55 19.86
CA LYS A 98 5.76 18.51 20.70
C LYS A 98 4.41 17.98 21.20
N GLY A 99 4.12 16.69 20.94
CA GLY A 99 2.87 16.03 21.32
C GLY A 99 1.66 16.39 20.47
N ARG A 100 1.81 17.14 19.38
CA ARG A 100 0.71 17.57 18.49
C ARG A 100 0.40 16.48 17.47
N ALA A 101 -0.87 16.27 17.16
CA ALA A 101 -1.28 15.31 16.13
C ALA A 101 -1.05 15.88 14.73
N VAL A 102 -0.06 15.36 14.03
CA VAL A 102 0.27 15.69 12.65
C VAL A 102 -0.12 14.55 11.70
N THR A 103 -0.25 14.84 10.40
CA THR A 103 -0.46 13.80 9.41
C THR A 103 0.88 13.30 8.90
N ARG A 104 1.07 11.96 8.91
CA ARG A 104 2.20 11.25 8.29
C ARG A 104 1.68 10.41 7.15
N ALA A 105 2.40 10.38 6.04
CA ALA A 105 2.21 9.40 4.99
C ALA A 105 3.20 8.25 5.19
N ILE A 106 2.72 7.01 5.12
CA ILE A 106 3.56 5.83 5.00
C ILE A 106 3.43 5.27 3.59
N TYR A 107 4.51 5.38 2.84
CA TYR A 107 4.61 4.91 1.46
C TYR A 107 5.02 3.46 1.43
N ASN A 108 4.23 2.66 0.75
CA ASN A 108 4.48 1.24 0.57
C ASN A 108 4.90 0.99 -0.88
N VAL A 109 6.05 0.36 -1.08
CA VAL A 109 6.51 -0.10 -2.38
C VAL A 109 6.23 -1.58 -2.51
N LEU A 110 5.20 -1.94 -3.25
CA LEU A 110 4.80 -3.32 -3.50
C LEU A 110 5.28 -3.75 -4.90
N GLY A 111 6.06 -4.83 -4.97
CA GLY A 111 6.59 -5.39 -6.21
C GLY A 111 6.01 -6.75 -6.56
N ILE A 112 6.09 -7.10 -7.85
CA ILE A 112 5.91 -8.45 -8.37
C ILE A 112 7.24 -8.88 -8.97
N ASN A 113 7.81 -9.93 -8.41
CA ASN A 113 9.07 -10.49 -8.88
C ASN A 113 8.90 -11.31 -10.17
N LYS A 114 10.00 -11.84 -10.72
CA LYS A 114 9.99 -12.65 -11.95
C LYS A 114 9.12 -13.89 -11.86
N SER A 115 8.98 -14.47 -10.68
CA SER A 115 8.15 -15.65 -10.43
C SER A 115 6.67 -15.31 -10.21
N GLY A 116 6.28 -14.03 -10.25
CA GLY A 116 4.89 -13.58 -10.09
C GLY A 116 4.44 -13.40 -8.64
N HIS A 117 5.34 -13.54 -7.67
CA HIS A 117 5.01 -13.39 -6.28
C HIS A 117 5.09 -11.92 -5.85
N LYS A 118 4.18 -11.56 -4.93
CA LYS A 118 4.17 -10.25 -4.30
C LYS A 118 5.30 -10.14 -3.29
N ASP A 119 5.93 -8.98 -3.25
CA ASP A 119 6.91 -8.61 -2.26
C ASP A 119 6.73 -7.14 -1.85
N LEU A 120 6.76 -6.84 -0.55
CA LEU A 120 6.79 -5.46 -0.07
C LEU A 120 8.25 -5.03 0.04
N LEU A 121 8.70 -4.21 -0.91
CA LEU A 121 10.11 -3.83 -1.06
C LEU A 121 10.54 -2.83 0.03
N GLY A 122 9.63 -1.97 0.46
CA GLY A 122 9.92 -0.99 1.49
C GLY A 122 8.68 -0.29 2.05
N MET A 123 8.86 0.29 3.23
CA MET A 123 7.93 1.20 3.88
C MET A 123 8.70 2.46 4.29
N TYR A 124 8.25 3.61 3.81
CA TYR A 124 8.92 4.88 4.02
C TYR A 124 7.95 5.87 4.64
N ILE A 125 8.30 6.43 5.79
CA ILE A 125 7.48 7.45 6.47
C ILE A 125 8.02 8.81 6.08
N SER A 126 7.16 9.73 5.64
CA SER A 126 7.54 11.09 5.29
C SER A 126 6.58 12.13 5.86
N GLU A 127 7.15 13.28 6.17
CA GLU A 127 6.43 14.51 6.48
C GLU A 127 6.08 15.28 5.22
N SER A 128 6.96 15.21 4.20
CA SER A 128 6.85 15.97 2.95
C SER A 128 7.15 15.09 1.74
N GLU A 129 6.34 15.25 0.71
CA GLU A 129 6.42 14.53 -0.55
C GLU A 129 7.18 15.37 -1.57
N GLY A 130 8.51 15.41 -1.44
CA GLY A 130 9.39 16.16 -2.38
C GLY A 130 10.13 15.24 -3.34
N ALA A 131 10.70 15.82 -4.40
CA ALA A 131 11.50 15.09 -5.39
C ALA A 131 12.67 14.33 -4.74
N ASN A 132 13.32 14.92 -3.73
CA ASN A 132 14.41 14.29 -3.01
C ASN A 132 13.96 13.03 -2.26
N PHE A 133 12.79 13.07 -1.61
CA PHE A 133 12.23 11.88 -0.94
C PHE A 133 12.04 10.72 -1.92
N TRP A 134 11.53 11.00 -3.12
CA TRP A 134 11.33 9.97 -4.14
C TRP A 134 12.66 9.43 -4.67
N LEU A 135 13.65 10.31 -4.83
CA LEU A 135 14.99 9.91 -5.23
C LEU A 135 15.63 9.00 -4.18
N ASP A 136 15.48 9.33 -2.89
CA ASP A 136 15.98 8.51 -1.78
C ASP A 136 15.32 7.13 -1.76
N VAL A 137 14.01 7.04 -1.99
CA VAL A 137 13.28 5.77 -2.08
C VAL A 137 13.80 4.91 -3.23
N MET A 138 13.98 5.48 -4.43
CA MET A 138 14.49 4.72 -5.59
C MET A 138 15.95 4.31 -5.38
N THR A 139 16.78 5.16 -4.80
CA THR A 139 18.18 4.87 -4.47
C THR A 139 18.30 3.77 -3.42
N ASP A 140 17.43 3.76 -2.40
CA ASP A 140 17.39 2.66 -1.43
C ASP A 140 17.11 1.30 -2.10
N LEU A 141 16.12 1.25 -3.00
CA LEU A 141 15.84 0.03 -3.76
C LEU A 141 17.05 -0.42 -4.59
N GLN A 142 17.73 0.51 -5.26
CA GLN A 142 18.94 0.23 -6.05
C GLN A 142 20.08 -0.29 -5.14
N ASN A 143 20.34 0.35 -4.02
CA ASN A 143 21.37 -0.05 -3.05
C ASN A 143 21.10 -1.45 -2.48
N ARG A 144 19.84 -1.83 -2.38
CA ARG A 144 19.41 -3.17 -1.94
C ARG A 144 19.35 -4.20 -3.06
N GLY A 145 19.90 -3.90 -4.23
CA GLY A 145 20.14 -4.85 -5.32
C GLY A 145 19.16 -4.80 -6.47
N VAL A 146 18.12 -3.94 -6.44
CA VAL A 146 17.24 -3.76 -7.59
C VAL A 146 18.02 -3.10 -8.72
N ARG A 147 18.06 -3.74 -9.87
CA ARG A 147 18.75 -3.25 -11.08
C ARG A 147 17.76 -2.75 -12.12
N ASP A 148 16.55 -3.32 -12.12
CA ASP A 148 15.54 -2.97 -13.11
C ASP A 148 14.11 -3.13 -12.56
N ILE A 149 13.24 -2.20 -12.95
CA ILE A 149 11.79 -2.24 -12.75
C ILE A 149 11.16 -2.04 -14.13
N LEU A 150 10.42 -3.03 -14.65
CA LEU A 150 9.87 -2.91 -16.00
C LEU A 150 8.73 -1.88 -16.05
N ILE A 151 7.79 -1.97 -15.11
CA ILE A 151 6.62 -1.07 -15.04
C ILE A 151 6.47 -0.57 -13.61
N CYS A 152 6.37 0.74 -13.45
CA CYS A 152 6.13 1.37 -12.15
C CYS A 152 4.81 2.16 -12.18
N CYS A 153 3.87 1.78 -11.30
CA CYS A 153 2.56 2.42 -11.17
C CYS A 153 2.57 3.34 -9.96
N VAL A 154 2.32 4.62 -10.19
CA VAL A 154 2.40 5.65 -9.15
C VAL A 154 1.18 6.55 -9.17
N ASP A 155 0.92 7.23 -8.06
CA ASP A 155 0.00 8.36 -8.09
C ASP A 155 0.65 9.59 -8.76
N GLY A 156 -0.17 10.57 -9.11
CA GLY A 156 0.27 11.74 -9.88
C GLY A 156 1.06 12.77 -9.05
N LEU A 157 1.87 12.35 -8.08
CA LEU A 157 2.70 13.25 -7.28
C LEU A 157 3.81 13.86 -8.12
N LYS A 158 3.98 15.17 -7.98
CA LYS A 158 4.93 15.96 -8.78
C LYS A 158 6.37 15.52 -8.50
N GLY A 159 7.16 15.32 -9.55
CA GLY A 159 8.57 14.92 -9.48
C GLY A 159 8.81 13.43 -9.24
N PHE A 160 7.76 12.65 -8.98
CA PHE A 160 7.89 11.22 -8.73
C PHE A 160 8.31 10.43 -9.99
N PRO A 161 7.64 10.61 -11.16
CA PRO A 161 8.07 9.95 -12.39
C PRO A 161 9.53 10.27 -12.76
N ASP A 162 9.95 11.49 -12.54
CA ASP A 162 11.32 11.94 -12.88
C ASP A 162 12.36 11.30 -11.95
N ALA A 163 12.04 11.14 -10.67
CA ALA A 163 12.87 10.40 -9.70
C ALA A 163 13.01 8.92 -10.06
N ILE A 164 11.93 8.26 -10.51
CA ILE A 164 12.00 6.88 -10.99
C ILE A 164 12.94 6.77 -12.19
N GLN A 165 12.75 7.60 -13.20
CA GLN A 165 13.53 7.56 -14.43
C GLN A 165 14.99 7.97 -14.24
N SER A 166 15.32 8.75 -13.20
CA SER A 166 16.71 9.10 -12.89
C SER A 166 17.52 7.91 -12.35
N VAL A 167 16.88 6.97 -11.65
CA VAL A 167 17.53 5.77 -11.08
C VAL A 167 17.31 4.53 -11.95
N PHE A 168 16.11 4.39 -12.52
CA PHE A 168 15.71 3.31 -13.42
C PHE A 168 15.22 3.87 -14.76
N PRO A 169 16.13 4.29 -15.66
CA PRO A 169 15.78 5.07 -16.86
C PRO A 169 14.89 4.35 -17.86
N GLU A 170 14.94 3.02 -17.88
CA GLU A 170 14.15 2.22 -18.82
C GLU A 170 12.77 1.80 -18.25
N THR A 171 12.41 2.27 -17.05
CA THR A 171 11.13 1.95 -16.44
C THR A 171 9.97 2.63 -17.16
N SER A 172 8.96 1.87 -17.58
CA SER A 172 7.68 2.41 -18.01
C SER A 172 6.92 2.95 -16.79
N VAL A 173 6.66 4.26 -16.76
CA VAL A 173 5.93 4.88 -15.63
C VAL A 173 4.47 5.09 -15.99
N GLN A 174 3.58 4.38 -15.30
CA GLN A 174 2.13 4.49 -15.42
C GLN A 174 1.58 5.33 -14.28
N LEU A 175 0.93 6.45 -14.57
CA LEU A 175 0.14 7.16 -13.57
C LEU A 175 -1.18 6.42 -13.28
N CYS A 176 -1.52 6.35 -12.01
CA CYS A 176 -2.75 5.69 -11.58
C CYS A 176 -3.99 6.42 -12.09
N VAL A 177 -4.73 5.78 -13.01
CA VAL A 177 -5.98 6.33 -13.57
C VAL A 177 -7.02 6.54 -12.48
N VAL A 178 -7.08 5.65 -11.48
CA VAL A 178 -8.05 5.78 -10.36
C VAL A 178 -7.76 7.03 -9.53
N HIS A 179 -6.49 7.33 -9.24
CA HIS A 179 -6.10 8.56 -8.54
C HIS A 179 -6.40 9.80 -9.38
N GLN A 180 -6.15 9.77 -10.69
CA GLN A 180 -6.51 10.86 -11.60
C GLN A 180 -8.02 11.13 -11.60
N ILE A 181 -8.85 10.08 -11.65
CA ILE A 181 -10.31 10.20 -11.54
C ILE A 181 -10.73 10.80 -10.20
N ARG A 182 -10.19 10.29 -9.08
CA ARG A 182 -10.48 10.82 -7.73
C ARG A 182 -10.10 12.30 -7.59
N ASN A 183 -8.98 12.69 -8.18
CA ASN A 183 -8.56 14.09 -8.19
C ASN A 183 -9.48 14.95 -9.05
N SER A 184 -9.89 14.46 -10.22
CA SER A 184 -10.82 15.14 -11.11
C SER A 184 -12.15 15.46 -10.42
N ILE A 185 -12.75 14.50 -9.71
CA ILE A 185 -14.05 14.67 -9.05
C ILE A 185 -14.05 15.77 -7.99
N LYS A 186 -12.89 16.06 -7.36
CA LYS A 186 -12.79 17.15 -6.37
C LYS A 186 -13.15 18.52 -6.94
N TYR A 187 -12.98 18.69 -8.25
CA TYR A 187 -13.25 19.95 -8.98
C TYR A 187 -14.60 19.93 -9.69
N VAL A 188 -15.29 18.79 -9.73
CA VAL A 188 -16.58 18.64 -10.42
C VAL A 188 -17.72 18.78 -9.41
N GLY A 189 -18.64 19.69 -9.72
CA GLY A 189 -19.83 19.93 -8.89
C GLY A 189 -20.67 18.66 -8.70
N SER A 190 -21.19 18.44 -7.49
CA SER A 190 -21.84 17.19 -7.10
C SER A 190 -22.99 16.76 -8.05
N LYS A 191 -23.74 17.72 -8.59
CA LYS A 191 -24.84 17.48 -9.55
C LYS A 191 -24.35 16.88 -10.88
N HIS A 192 -23.11 17.14 -11.28
CA HIS A 192 -22.53 16.69 -12.54
C HIS A 192 -21.64 15.45 -12.41
N GLN A 193 -21.21 15.08 -11.18
CA GLN A 193 -20.23 14.00 -10.97
C GLN A 193 -20.63 12.68 -11.62
N LYS A 194 -21.89 12.28 -11.53
CA LYS A 194 -22.37 11.01 -12.09
C LYS A 194 -22.25 10.97 -13.62
N GLU A 195 -22.64 12.06 -14.27
CA GLU A 195 -22.59 12.18 -15.74
C GLU A 195 -21.16 12.33 -16.22
N PHE A 196 -20.38 13.21 -15.58
CA PHE A 196 -18.96 13.39 -15.86
C PHE A 196 -18.17 12.08 -15.76
N LEU A 197 -18.39 11.28 -14.72
CA LEU A 197 -17.75 9.98 -14.56
C LEU A 197 -18.16 8.98 -15.64
N LYS A 198 -19.40 9.03 -16.12
CA LYS A 198 -19.86 8.18 -17.22
C LYS A 198 -19.13 8.55 -18.51
N ASP A 199 -18.99 9.84 -18.81
CA ASP A 199 -18.28 10.31 -20.00
C ASP A 199 -16.78 10.03 -19.89
N LEU A 200 -16.18 10.31 -18.72
CA LEU A 200 -14.76 10.02 -18.50
C LEU A 200 -14.43 8.52 -18.61
N LYS A 201 -15.38 7.65 -18.29
CA LYS A 201 -15.21 6.20 -18.46
C LYS A 201 -14.97 5.79 -19.91
N THR A 202 -15.49 6.53 -20.90
CA THR A 202 -15.25 6.25 -22.33
C THR A 202 -13.77 6.49 -22.68
N VAL A 203 -13.11 7.43 -22.04
CA VAL A 203 -11.70 7.76 -22.24
C VAL A 203 -10.82 6.59 -21.77
N TYR A 204 -10.84 6.27 -20.48
CA TYR A 204 -9.94 5.25 -19.94
C TYR A 204 -10.38 3.81 -20.24
N GLY A 205 -11.60 3.60 -20.70
CA GLY A 205 -12.11 2.31 -21.17
C GLY A 205 -11.97 2.09 -22.66
N ALA A 206 -11.35 2.99 -23.41
CA ALA A 206 -11.16 2.89 -24.84
C ALA A 206 -10.27 1.70 -25.22
N VAL A 207 -10.38 1.27 -26.48
CA VAL A 207 -9.63 0.10 -27.01
C VAL A 207 -8.19 0.47 -27.34
N SER A 208 -7.92 1.72 -27.75
CA SER A 208 -6.61 2.24 -28.13
C SER A 208 -6.36 3.64 -27.58
N LYS A 209 -5.09 4.08 -27.60
CA LYS A 209 -4.70 5.43 -27.18
C LYS A 209 -5.35 6.51 -28.04
N ASP A 210 -5.44 6.29 -29.37
CA ASP A 210 -6.04 7.24 -30.31
C ASP A 210 -7.56 7.36 -30.07
N SER A 211 -8.24 6.23 -29.85
CA SER A 211 -9.65 6.23 -29.48
C SER A 211 -9.89 6.91 -28.14
N ALA A 212 -8.99 6.72 -27.17
CA ALA A 212 -9.07 7.42 -25.87
C ALA A 212 -8.90 8.92 -26.02
N LEU A 213 -8.00 9.38 -26.90
CA LEU A 213 -7.79 10.81 -27.17
C LEU A 213 -9.04 11.42 -27.79
N ALA A 214 -9.62 10.78 -28.80
CA ALA A 214 -10.87 11.25 -29.40
C ALA A 214 -12.03 11.33 -28.36
N GLN A 215 -12.09 10.38 -27.42
CA GLN A 215 -13.07 10.44 -26.33
C GLN A 215 -12.77 11.60 -25.35
N LEU A 216 -11.49 11.89 -25.09
CA LEU A 216 -11.13 13.03 -24.24
C LEU A 216 -11.51 14.36 -24.91
N ASP A 217 -11.38 14.47 -26.24
CA ASP A 217 -11.81 15.65 -26.98
C ASP A 217 -13.34 15.85 -26.85
N MET A 218 -14.12 14.79 -26.96
CA MET A 218 -15.58 14.86 -26.72
C MET A 218 -15.92 15.26 -25.26
N VAL A 219 -15.14 14.80 -24.30
CA VAL A 219 -15.32 15.21 -22.89
C VAL A 219 -14.96 16.68 -22.72
N ASP A 220 -13.91 17.17 -23.42
CA ASP A 220 -13.49 18.56 -23.43
C ASP A 220 -14.57 19.48 -24.05
N GLU A 221 -15.12 19.11 -25.20
CA GLU A 221 -16.23 19.85 -25.84
C GLU A 221 -17.44 20.01 -24.90
N LYS A 222 -17.76 19.00 -24.14
CA LYS A 222 -18.92 19.00 -23.23
C LYS A 222 -18.65 19.68 -21.90
N TRP A 223 -17.44 19.51 -21.33
CA TRP A 223 -17.15 19.87 -19.94
C TRP A 223 -16.01 20.88 -19.79
N GLY A 224 -15.26 21.18 -20.89
CA GLY A 224 -14.03 21.99 -20.85
C GLY A 224 -14.26 23.40 -20.34
N GLU A 225 -15.31 24.09 -20.77
CA GLU A 225 -15.64 25.43 -20.26
C GLU A 225 -15.96 25.42 -18.75
N MET A 226 -16.65 24.37 -18.29
CA MET A 226 -17.11 24.27 -16.91
C MET A 226 -15.99 23.77 -15.96
N TYR A 227 -15.13 22.88 -16.44
CA TYR A 227 -14.11 22.22 -15.63
C TYR A 227 -12.73 22.23 -16.32
N PRO A 228 -12.19 23.39 -16.73
CA PRO A 228 -10.95 23.48 -17.51
C PRO A 228 -9.74 22.89 -16.78
N ILE A 229 -9.68 23.01 -15.46
CA ILE A 229 -8.62 22.46 -14.62
C ILE A 229 -8.55 20.94 -14.75
N VAL A 230 -9.70 20.27 -14.81
CA VAL A 230 -9.77 18.81 -14.93
C VAL A 230 -9.25 18.37 -16.29
N ILE A 231 -9.75 18.98 -17.36
CA ILE A 231 -9.34 18.64 -18.74
C ILE A 231 -7.85 18.89 -18.92
N LYS A 232 -7.37 20.07 -18.49
CA LYS A 232 -5.94 20.38 -18.52
C LYS A 232 -5.11 19.32 -17.79
N SER A 233 -5.52 18.89 -16.61
CA SER A 233 -4.81 17.85 -15.83
C SER A 233 -4.73 16.52 -16.58
N TRP A 234 -5.78 16.11 -17.32
CA TRP A 234 -5.74 14.91 -18.15
C TRP A 234 -4.81 15.06 -19.34
N ARG A 235 -4.82 16.22 -20.01
CA ARG A 235 -3.93 16.50 -21.14
C ARG A 235 -2.45 16.59 -20.73
N ASP A 236 -2.16 17.31 -19.63
CA ASP A 236 -0.79 17.46 -19.12
C ASP A 236 -0.15 16.11 -18.72
N ASN A 237 -0.95 15.17 -18.25
CA ASN A 237 -0.49 13.84 -17.83
C ASN A 237 -0.75 12.75 -18.87
N TRP A 238 -1.19 13.09 -20.07
CA TRP A 238 -1.73 12.17 -21.07
C TRP A 238 -0.80 10.99 -21.36
N GLU A 239 0.46 11.26 -21.66
CA GLU A 239 1.43 10.22 -22.02
C GLU A 239 1.57 9.18 -20.91
N ARG A 240 1.73 9.63 -19.68
CA ARG A 240 1.90 8.74 -18.52
C ARG A 240 0.61 8.09 -18.06
N LEU A 241 -0.55 8.71 -18.29
CA LEU A 241 -1.85 8.12 -17.98
C LEU A 241 -2.24 7.03 -18.98
N THR A 242 -1.78 7.15 -20.23
CA THR A 242 -2.14 6.24 -21.32
C THR A 242 -1.08 5.19 -21.63
N GLU A 243 -0.02 5.13 -20.82
CA GLU A 243 1.06 4.15 -20.96
C GLU A 243 0.54 2.70 -21.02
N TYR A 244 -0.53 2.38 -20.27
CA TYR A 244 -1.13 1.06 -20.23
C TYR A 244 -1.71 0.60 -21.57
N PHE A 245 -2.02 1.49 -22.53
CA PHE A 245 -2.57 1.08 -23.83
C PHE A 245 -1.60 0.27 -24.69
N GLN A 246 -0.30 0.39 -24.46
CA GLN A 246 0.70 -0.41 -25.17
C GLN A 246 0.81 -1.87 -24.68
N TYR A 247 0.08 -2.24 -23.65
CA TYR A 247 0.10 -3.57 -23.06
C TYR A 247 -1.16 -4.37 -23.42
N THR A 248 -1.08 -5.69 -23.29
CA THR A 248 -2.21 -6.59 -23.48
C THR A 248 -3.27 -6.42 -22.37
N PRO A 249 -4.52 -6.83 -22.58
CA PRO A 249 -5.58 -6.69 -21.59
C PRO A 249 -5.25 -7.29 -20.21
N ALA A 250 -4.48 -8.40 -20.16
CA ALA A 250 -4.08 -9.04 -18.92
C ALA A 250 -3.13 -8.14 -18.09
N ILE A 251 -2.14 -7.53 -18.75
CA ILE A 251 -1.21 -6.59 -18.10
C ILE A 251 -1.92 -5.27 -17.80
N ARG A 252 -2.71 -4.72 -18.75
CA ARG A 252 -3.50 -3.50 -18.53
C ARG A 252 -4.27 -3.55 -17.22
N LYS A 253 -4.98 -4.64 -16.95
CA LYS A 253 -5.79 -4.82 -15.74
C LYS A 253 -4.98 -4.71 -14.46
N LEU A 254 -3.71 -5.05 -14.48
CA LEU A 254 -2.82 -4.95 -13.32
C LEU A 254 -2.33 -3.51 -13.09
N ILE A 255 -2.04 -2.76 -14.18
CA ILE A 255 -1.28 -1.50 -14.09
C ILE A 255 -2.14 -0.24 -14.12
N TYR A 256 -3.31 -0.26 -14.78
CA TYR A 256 -4.16 0.94 -14.79
C TYR A 256 -4.96 1.12 -13.49
N THR A 257 -5.02 0.09 -12.64
CA THR A 257 -5.66 0.13 -11.32
C THR A 257 -4.65 -0.14 -10.22
N THR A 258 -4.84 0.51 -9.08
CA THR A 258 -4.06 0.24 -7.87
C THR A 258 -4.65 -0.88 -7.00
N ASN A 259 -5.52 -1.72 -7.56
CA ASN A 259 -6.22 -2.77 -6.80
C ASN A 259 -5.29 -3.67 -5.98
N THR A 260 -4.08 -3.94 -6.48
CA THR A 260 -3.10 -4.80 -5.81
C THR A 260 -2.61 -4.15 -4.51
N VAL A 261 -2.15 -2.89 -4.58
CA VAL A 261 -1.68 -2.16 -3.41
C VAL A 261 -2.85 -1.68 -2.53
N GLU A 262 -3.99 -1.30 -3.11
CA GLU A 262 -5.20 -0.99 -2.34
C GLU A 262 -5.71 -2.22 -1.55
N GLY A 263 -5.58 -3.42 -2.11
CA GLY A 263 -5.87 -4.68 -1.44
C GLY A 263 -4.99 -4.90 -0.21
N TYR A 264 -3.70 -4.60 -0.32
CA TYR A 264 -2.76 -4.60 0.80
C TYR A 264 -3.14 -3.52 1.83
N HIS A 265 -3.34 -2.28 1.40
CA HIS A 265 -3.74 -1.17 2.28
C HIS A 265 -5.03 -1.47 3.04
N ARG A 266 -6.01 -2.10 2.40
CA ARG A 266 -7.27 -2.52 3.06
C ARG A 266 -7.00 -3.51 4.19
N GLN A 267 -6.06 -4.44 4.02
CA GLN A 267 -5.69 -5.39 5.06
C GLN A 267 -4.94 -4.70 6.21
N VAL A 268 -4.00 -3.82 5.92
CA VAL A 268 -3.31 -2.99 6.92
C VAL A 268 -4.32 -2.15 7.71
N ARG A 269 -5.28 -1.51 7.02
CA ARG A 269 -6.32 -0.72 7.70
C ARG A 269 -7.21 -1.53 8.64
N LYS A 270 -7.42 -2.83 8.42
CA LYS A 270 -8.16 -3.67 9.39
C LYS A 270 -7.52 -3.68 10.77
N VAL A 271 -6.20 -3.61 10.83
CA VAL A 271 -5.43 -3.60 12.08
C VAL A 271 -5.28 -2.18 12.64
N THR A 272 -5.16 -1.18 11.75
CA THR A 272 -4.81 0.20 12.14
C THR A 272 -6.03 1.12 12.36
N LYS A 273 -7.21 0.81 11.78
CA LYS A 273 -8.38 1.72 11.77
C LYS A 273 -8.90 2.17 13.14
N ASN A 274 -8.66 1.36 14.18
CA ASN A 274 -9.11 1.66 15.53
C ASN A 274 -8.12 2.58 16.29
N LYS A 275 -6.98 2.91 15.69
CA LYS A 275 -5.99 3.84 16.24
C LYS A 275 -6.28 5.24 15.71
N GLY A 276 -6.82 6.10 16.55
CA GLY A 276 -7.10 7.49 16.18
C GLY A 276 -5.83 8.30 15.93
N VAL A 277 -4.85 8.19 16.83
CA VAL A 277 -3.55 8.86 16.76
C VAL A 277 -2.47 7.91 17.27
N PHE A 278 -1.36 7.79 16.56
CA PHE A 278 -0.20 7.02 17.00
C PHE A 278 0.70 7.89 17.91
N PRO A 279 1.33 7.30 18.94
CA PRO A 279 2.19 8.04 19.85
C PRO A 279 3.51 8.51 19.21
N SER A 280 4.00 7.81 18.17
CA SER A 280 5.22 8.14 17.43
C SER A 280 5.24 7.46 16.05
N ASP A 281 6.14 7.90 15.16
CA ASP A 281 6.40 7.28 13.87
C ASP A 281 6.86 5.83 14.05
N THR A 282 7.71 5.56 15.05
CA THR A 282 8.15 4.19 15.38
C THR A 282 6.98 3.28 15.77
N ALA A 283 6.00 3.79 16.54
CA ALA A 283 4.83 3.00 16.90
C ALA A 283 3.95 2.69 15.70
N LEU A 284 3.81 3.63 14.76
CA LEU A 284 3.14 3.41 13.48
C LEU A 284 3.88 2.34 12.66
N GLU A 285 5.19 2.48 12.51
CA GLU A 285 6.01 1.56 11.72
C GLU A 285 5.94 0.12 12.27
N LYS A 286 6.09 -0.06 13.59
CA LYS A 286 5.95 -1.36 14.24
C LYS A 286 4.62 -2.04 13.91
N LEU A 287 3.50 -1.31 14.02
CA LEU A 287 2.18 -1.88 13.77
C LEU A 287 1.98 -2.23 12.28
N VAL A 288 2.42 -1.36 11.37
CA VAL A 288 2.31 -1.62 9.92
C VAL A 288 3.21 -2.80 9.51
N TYR A 289 4.42 -2.90 10.06
CA TYR A 289 5.30 -4.04 9.80
C TYR A 289 4.72 -5.37 10.31
N LEU A 290 4.17 -5.40 11.52
CA LEU A 290 3.51 -6.60 12.04
C LEU A 290 2.31 -7.01 11.18
N ALA A 291 1.50 -6.02 10.74
CA ALA A 291 0.41 -6.28 9.81
C ALA A 291 0.93 -6.83 8.47
N TYR A 292 2.01 -6.26 7.93
CA TYR A 292 2.66 -6.76 6.72
C TYR A 292 3.11 -8.22 6.87
N ARG A 293 3.80 -8.55 7.96
CA ARG A 293 4.30 -9.90 8.23
C ARG A 293 3.16 -10.93 8.17
N ASP A 294 2.05 -10.66 8.86
CA ASP A 294 0.89 -11.55 8.85
C ASP A 294 0.17 -11.64 7.48
N ILE A 295 0.23 -10.55 6.70
CA ILE A 295 -0.32 -10.50 5.34
C ILE A 295 0.57 -11.27 4.37
N SER A 296 1.88 -11.08 4.45
CA SER A 296 2.86 -11.70 3.53
C SER A 296 2.92 -13.23 3.66
N GLU A 297 2.64 -13.79 4.83
CA GLU A 297 2.50 -15.24 5.01
C GLU A 297 1.44 -15.87 4.10
N LYS A 298 0.47 -15.09 3.65
CA LYS A 298 -0.60 -15.54 2.73
C LYS A 298 -0.23 -15.36 1.25
N TRP A 299 0.91 -14.75 0.94
CA TRP A 299 1.37 -14.52 -0.43
C TRP A 299 2.17 -15.72 -0.97
N THR A 300 1.62 -16.91 -0.85
CA THR A 300 2.27 -18.16 -1.22
C THR A 300 2.14 -18.50 -2.70
N MET A 301 1.19 -17.86 -3.40
CA MET A 301 0.91 -18.14 -4.80
C MET A 301 1.26 -16.94 -5.69
N PRO A 302 1.73 -17.19 -6.91
CA PRO A 302 1.92 -16.12 -7.89
C PRO A 302 0.58 -15.48 -8.26
N LEU A 303 0.64 -14.34 -8.94
CA LEU A 303 -0.55 -13.69 -9.50
C LEU A 303 -1.30 -14.64 -10.45
N SER A 304 -2.62 -14.53 -10.45
CA SER A 304 -3.46 -15.28 -11.42
C SER A 304 -3.00 -15.00 -12.84
N ASN A 305 -2.96 -16.04 -13.68
CA ASN A 305 -2.52 -15.98 -15.07
C ASN A 305 -1.06 -15.52 -15.26
N TRP A 306 -0.20 -15.70 -14.24
CA TRP A 306 1.18 -15.22 -14.31
C TRP A 306 1.95 -15.82 -15.49
N ALA A 307 1.75 -17.08 -15.81
CA ALA A 307 2.40 -17.72 -16.97
C ALA A 307 2.13 -16.96 -18.28
N LEU A 308 0.89 -16.53 -18.52
CA LEU A 308 0.55 -15.72 -19.69
C LEU A 308 1.14 -14.31 -19.59
N ILE A 309 1.05 -13.68 -18.44
CA ILE A 309 1.57 -12.33 -18.21
C ILE A 309 3.09 -12.30 -18.39
N SER A 310 3.81 -13.28 -17.84
CA SER A 310 5.28 -13.36 -17.94
C SER A 310 5.74 -13.55 -19.39
N GLN A 311 5.03 -14.37 -20.18
CA GLN A 311 5.31 -14.51 -21.62
C GLN A 311 5.14 -13.19 -22.36
N GLN A 312 4.07 -12.46 -22.10
CA GLN A 312 3.81 -11.16 -22.72
C GLN A 312 4.84 -10.10 -22.31
N LEU A 313 5.28 -10.11 -21.04
CA LEU A 313 6.36 -9.26 -20.58
C LEU A 313 7.69 -9.62 -21.25
N ALA A 314 8.02 -10.91 -21.38
CA ALA A 314 9.22 -11.36 -22.07
C ALA A 314 9.25 -10.93 -23.54
N ILE A 315 8.14 -11.03 -24.25
CA ILE A 315 8.02 -10.55 -25.64
C ILE A 315 8.25 -9.03 -25.71
N LYS A 316 7.66 -8.27 -24.78
CA LYS A 316 7.74 -6.82 -24.80
C LYS A 316 9.11 -6.28 -24.37
N PHE A 317 9.70 -6.84 -23.31
CA PHE A 317 10.91 -6.32 -22.67
C PHE A 317 12.19 -7.09 -23.06
N GLY A 318 12.06 -8.21 -23.79
CA GLY A 318 13.21 -8.95 -24.33
C GLY A 318 14.21 -9.35 -23.27
N ASP A 319 15.47 -8.96 -23.47
CA ASP A 319 16.60 -9.31 -22.58
C ASP A 319 16.44 -8.82 -21.13
N ARG A 320 15.63 -7.78 -20.90
CA ARG A 320 15.35 -7.27 -19.56
C ARG A 320 14.50 -8.23 -18.72
N PHE A 321 13.69 -9.09 -19.37
CA PHE A 321 12.80 -10.02 -18.69
C PHE A 321 12.87 -11.42 -19.32
N LYS A 322 13.85 -12.21 -18.95
CA LYS A 322 13.94 -13.63 -19.34
C LYS A 322 13.10 -14.48 -18.40
N ILE A 323 12.22 -15.30 -18.97
CA ILE A 323 11.46 -16.31 -18.23
C ILE A 323 12.47 -17.34 -17.70
N MET A 324 12.32 -17.73 -16.45
CA MET A 324 13.15 -18.77 -15.83
C MET A 324 12.69 -20.15 -16.33
#